data_0e6a32aee4b096f302f680d8c189d565
#
_entry.id   0e6a32aee4b096f302f680d8c189d565
#
_cell.length_a   1.000
_cell.length_b   1.000
_cell.length_c   1.000
_cell.angle_alpha   90.00
_cell.angle_beta   90.00
_cell.angle_gamma   90.00
#
_symmetry.space_group_name_H-M   'P 1'
#
loop_
_entity.id
_entity.type
_entity.pdbx_description
1 polymer ?
#
loop_
_entity_poly.entity_id
_entity_poly.type
_entity_poly.pdbx_seq_one_letter_code
_entity_poly.pdbx_strand_id
1 'polypeptide(L)'
;MTGMSGNTEATADAGEPGDDRSVMEAVAARVRALRKDRGWSLDTLAARARVSKGMLVALENARSNPNLATLVRLCDAFGVPLTELLQQPAAPLLQSTAPDGQPVLWNGPGGGRGLLVTGAAPPVGAELWHWRLAPGEEHHSEAHVLGTVELLHVLRGTLAVTVGGQEVVLPQGYGLRMAGDHPHSYANRTESEVEYSGVVLVPPHG
;
A
#
# COMPACT_ATOMS: atom_id res chain seq x y z
N MET A 1 11.60 56.01 9.14
CA MET A 1 12.47 55.36 8.18
C MET A 1 12.17 53.90 8.22
N THR A 2 11.50 53.56 7.23
CA THR A 2 11.52 52.44 6.30
C THR A 2 11.22 51.08 6.91
N GLY A 3 9.95 50.71 6.72
CA GLY A 3 9.44 49.38 6.86
C GLY A 3 9.95 48.47 5.75
N MET A 4 10.01 47.18 6.06
CA MET A 4 9.98 46.12 5.05
C MET A 4 8.96 45.10 5.51
N SER A 5 7.82 45.11 4.80
CA SER A 5 6.86 43.99 4.75
C SER A 5 7.55 42.74 4.21
N GLY A 6 7.62 41.69 5.00
CA GLY A 6 7.89 40.37 4.55
C GLY A 6 6.57 39.68 4.18
N ASN A 7 6.32 39.54 2.90
CA ASN A 7 5.21 38.78 2.35
C ASN A 7 5.57 37.29 2.47
N THR A 8 4.93 36.57 3.37
CA THR A 8 5.07 35.11 3.46
C THR A 8 4.09 34.51 2.45
N GLU A 9 4.60 34.18 1.28
CA GLU A 9 3.87 33.33 0.33
C GLU A 9 3.66 31.95 0.96
N ALA A 10 2.41 31.61 1.18
CA ALA A 10 1.99 30.25 1.49
C ALA A 10 2.20 29.41 0.23
N THR A 11 3.23 28.60 0.23
CA THR A 11 3.39 27.51 -0.75
C THR A 11 2.27 26.51 -0.52
N ALA A 12 1.33 26.46 -1.48
CA ALA A 12 0.36 25.38 -1.56
C ALA A 12 1.11 24.05 -1.69
N ASP A 13 0.91 23.19 -0.71
CA ASP A 13 1.35 21.81 -0.73
C ASP A 13 0.67 21.11 -1.91
N ALA A 14 1.43 20.86 -2.96
CA ALA A 14 0.99 20.05 -4.08
C ALA A 14 1.09 18.59 -3.63
N GLY A 15 -0.05 17.99 -3.30
CA GLY A 15 -0.16 16.59 -2.89
C GLY A 15 0.65 15.64 -3.79
N GLU A 16 1.30 14.67 -3.19
CA GLU A 16 2.21 13.73 -3.85
C GLU A 16 1.50 12.95 -4.97
N PRO A 17 2.15 12.71 -6.14
CA PRO A 17 1.53 12.07 -7.31
C PRO A 17 1.10 10.60 -7.08
N GLY A 18 1.38 10.02 -5.93
CA GLY A 18 0.95 8.67 -5.54
C GLY A 18 -0.50 8.58 -5.05
N ASP A 19 -1.00 9.62 -4.41
CA ASP A 19 -2.34 9.64 -3.80
C ASP A 19 -3.44 9.81 -4.88
N ASP A 20 -3.23 10.68 -5.85
CA ASP A 20 -4.16 10.90 -6.97
C ASP A 20 -4.42 9.64 -7.79
N ARG A 21 -3.41 8.79 -7.97
CA ARG A 21 -3.55 7.55 -8.75
C ARG A 21 -4.40 6.52 -8.02
N SER A 22 -4.21 6.36 -6.71
CA SER A 22 -4.97 5.42 -5.89
C SER A 22 -6.44 5.81 -5.81
N VAL A 23 -6.75 7.10 -5.70
CA VAL A 23 -8.12 7.64 -5.73
C VAL A 23 -8.78 7.36 -7.08
N MET A 24 -8.06 7.56 -8.19
CA MET A 24 -8.61 7.32 -9.53
C MET A 24 -8.85 5.84 -9.80
N GLU A 25 -8.00 4.94 -9.32
CA GLU A 25 -8.20 3.50 -9.41
C GLU A 25 -9.45 3.06 -8.62
N ALA A 26 -9.66 3.64 -7.42
CA ALA A 26 -10.87 3.40 -6.62
C ALA A 26 -12.15 3.88 -7.33
N VAL A 27 -12.13 5.10 -7.87
CA VAL A 27 -13.26 5.65 -8.67
C VAL A 27 -13.56 4.77 -9.88
N ALA A 28 -12.54 4.35 -10.62
CA ALA A 28 -12.68 3.48 -11.78
C ALA A 28 -13.33 2.13 -11.41
N ALA A 29 -12.85 1.52 -10.34
CA ALA A 29 -13.41 0.27 -9.82
C ALA A 29 -14.86 0.44 -9.37
N ARG A 30 -15.19 1.54 -8.69
CA ARG A 30 -16.55 1.83 -8.20
C ARG A 30 -17.54 2.08 -9.34
N VAL A 31 -17.17 2.89 -10.33
CA VAL A 31 -18.00 3.13 -11.53
C VAL A 31 -18.28 1.82 -12.26
N ARG A 32 -17.26 0.98 -12.45
CA ARG A 32 -17.41 -0.34 -13.07
C ARG A 32 -18.34 -1.26 -12.27
N ALA A 33 -18.20 -1.29 -10.95
CA ALA A 33 -19.05 -2.09 -10.06
C ALA A 33 -20.52 -1.62 -10.17
N LEU A 34 -20.81 -0.34 -9.97
CA LEU A 34 -22.15 0.24 -10.05
C LEU A 34 -22.82 -0.01 -11.40
N ARG A 35 -22.06 0.06 -12.49
CA ARG A 35 -22.57 -0.27 -13.83
C ARG A 35 -22.94 -1.74 -13.95
N LYS A 36 -22.06 -2.64 -13.53
CA LYS A 36 -22.29 -4.10 -13.60
C LYS A 36 -23.45 -4.55 -12.72
N ASP A 37 -23.56 -4.02 -11.51
CA ASP A 37 -24.65 -4.34 -10.56
C ASP A 37 -26.02 -3.98 -11.12
N ARG A 38 -26.09 -2.95 -11.99
CA ARG A 38 -27.31 -2.55 -12.71
C ARG A 38 -27.50 -3.29 -14.03
N GLY A 39 -26.59 -4.19 -14.41
CA GLY A 39 -26.63 -4.89 -15.69
C GLY A 39 -26.46 -3.98 -16.91
N TRP A 40 -25.85 -2.79 -16.75
CA TRP A 40 -25.73 -1.82 -17.85
C TRP A 40 -24.50 -2.10 -18.71
N SER A 41 -24.70 -1.94 -20.03
CA SER A 41 -23.58 -1.85 -20.97
C SER A 41 -22.87 -0.49 -20.84
N LEU A 42 -21.66 -0.38 -21.39
CA LEU A 42 -20.97 0.93 -21.49
C LEU A 42 -21.79 1.93 -22.31
N ASP A 43 -22.49 1.48 -23.36
CA ASP A 43 -23.35 2.34 -24.18
C ASP A 43 -24.55 2.85 -23.37
N THR A 44 -25.15 2.00 -22.55
CA THR A 44 -26.25 2.38 -21.66
C THR A 44 -25.82 3.44 -20.65
N LEU A 45 -24.67 3.25 -20.00
CA LEU A 45 -24.13 4.24 -19.06
C LEU A 45 -23.75 5.55 -19.76
N ALA A 46 -23.12 5.48 -20.93
CA ALA A 46 -22.74 6.65 -21.73
C ALA A 46 -23.96 7.52 -22.05
N ALA A 47 -25.05 6.90 -22.50
CA ALA A 47 -26.30 7.60 -22.81
C ALA A 47 -26.92 8.24 -21.57
N ARG A 48 -27.00 7.49 -20.45
CA ARG A 48 -27.60 7.98 -19.18
C ARG A 48 -26.80 9.12 -18.56
N ALA A 49 -25.49 9.00 -18.51
CA ALA A 49 -24.59 10.00 -17.93
C ALA A 49 -24.26 11.16 -18.91
N ARG A 50 -24.71 11.08 -20.16
CA ARG A 50 -24.36 12.06 -21.24
C ARG A 50 -22.86 12.26 -21.38
N VAL A 51 -22.12 11.15 -21.42
CA VAL A 51 -20.67 11.13 -21.61
C VAL A 51 -20.32 10.23 -22.79
N SER A 52 -19.12 10.38 -23.37
CA SER A 52 -18.71 9.50 -24.46
C SER A 52 -18.36 8.09 -23.95
N LYS A 53 -18.65 7.06 -24.74
CA LYS A 53 -18.24 5.68 -24.46
C LYS A 53 -16.73 5.56 -24.29
N GLY A 54 -15.96 6.28 -25.14
CA GLY A 54 -14.50 6.27 -25.07
C GLY A 54 -13.97 6.80 -23.73
N MET A 55 -14.60 7.88 -23.20
CA MET A 55 -14.28 8.41 -21.88
C MET A 55 -14.57 7.38 -20.77
N LEU A 56 -15.73 6.68 -20.82
CA LEU A 56 -16.05 5.63 -19.85
C LEU A 56 -15.08 4.45 -19.92
N VAL A 57 -14.67 4.03 -21.10
CA VAL A 57 -13.64 3.00 -21.29
C VAL A 57 -12.32 3.42 -20.64
N ALA A 58 -11.88 4.66 -20.89
CA ALA A 58 -10.67 5.20 -20.29
C ALA A 58 -10.79 5.31 -18.76
N LEU A 59 -11.92 5.79 -18.26
CA LEU A 59 -12.21 5.90 -16.83
C LEU A 59 -12.19 4.54 -16.14
N GLU A 60 -12.96 3.57 -16.62
CA GLU A 60 -13.03 2.23 -16.01
C GLU A 60 -11.70 1.46 -16.06
N ASN A 61 -10.75 1.89 -16.88
CA ASN A 61 -9.38 1.36 -16.92
C ASN A 61 -8.36 2.25 -16.17
N ALA A 62 -8.83 3.23 -15.39
CA ALA A 62 -7.99 4.19 -14.66
C ALA A 62 -6.97 4.93 -15.57
N ARG A 63 -7.34 5.16 -16.85
CA ARG A 63 -6.51 5.84 -17.85
C ARG A 63 -6.94 7.28 -18.13
N SER A 64 -7.91 7.80 -17.40
CA SER A 64 -8.37 9.19 -17.49
C SER A 64 -8.64 9.75 -16.11
N ASN A 65 -8.42 11.06 -15.99
CA ASN A 65 -8.81 11.82 -14.79
C ASN A 65 -10.06 12.64 -15.14
N PRO A 66 -11.29 12.18 -14.81
CA PRO A 66 -12.52 12.89 -15.11
C PRO A 66 -12.60 14.16 -14.26
N ASN A 67 -13.07 15.25 -14.85
CA ASN A 67 -13.39 16.44 -14.08
C ASN A 67 -14.63 16.24 -13.21
N LEU A 68 -14.81 17.11 -12.20
CA LEU A 68 -15.92 17.06 -11.25
C LEU A 68 -17.29 17.00 -11.97
N ALA A 69 -17.50 17.77 -13.04
CA ALA A 69 -18.76 17.77 -13.78
C ALA A 69 -19.08 16.40 -14.41
N THR A 70 -18.05 15.65 -14.79
CA THR A 70 -18.21 14.29 -15.31
C THR A 70 -18.59 13.31 -14.18
N LEU A 71 -17.94 13.44 -13.02
CA LEU A 71 -18.27 12.62 -11.84
C LEU A 71 -19.71 12.87 -11.38
N VAL A 72 -20.16 14.12 -11.32
CA VAL A 72 -21.55 14.50 -10.99
C VAL A 72 -22.53 13.85 -11.95
N ARG A 73 -22.31 13.92 -13.28
CA ARG A 73 -23.18 13.26 -14.26
C ARG A 73 -23.26 11.74 -14.11
N LEU A 74 -22.16 11.11 -13.72
CA LEU A 74 -22.16 9.68 -13.38
C LEU A 74 -22.97 9.40 -12.11
N CYS A 75 -22.80 10.22 -11.07
CA CYS A 75 -23.60 10.16 -9.86
C CYS A 75 -25.10 10.27 -10.16
N ASP A 76 -25.52 11.26 -10.96
CA ASP A 76 -26.90 11.46 -11.36
C ASP A 76 -27.45 10.25 -12.13
N ALA A 77 -26.65 9.71 -13.06
CA ALA A 77 -27.03 8.52 -13.83
C ALA A 77 -27.22 7.27 -12.95
N PHE A 78 -26.40 7.12 -11.93
CA PHE A 78 -26.48 6.03 -10.96
C PHE A 78 -27.49 6.29 -9.84
N GLY A 79 -27.89 7.52 -9.59
CA GLY A 79 -28.75 7.89 -8.44
C GLY A 79 -28.01 7.76 -7.11
N VAL A 80 -26.72 8.08 -7.07
CA VAL A 80 -25.86 7.98 -5.88
C VAL A 80 -25.17 9.31 -5.57
N PRO A 81 -24.86 9.62 -4.32
CA PRO A 81 -24.08 10.81 -3.99
C PRO A 81 -22.60 10.65 -4.45
N LEU A 82 -21.91 11.77 -4.66
CA LEU A 82 -20.49 11.77 -5.07
C LEU A 82 -19.59 11.01 -4.08
N THR A 83 -19.90 11.09 -2.80
CA THR A 83 -19.21 10.33 -1.75
C THR A 83 -19.21 8.83 -1.98
N GLU A 84 -20.27 8.29 -2.61
CA GLU A 84 -20.34 6.87 -2.95
C GLU A 84 -19.42 6.48 -4.10
N LEU A 85 -19.18 7.37 -5.07
CA LEU A 85 -18.20 7.15 -6.12
C LEU A 85 -16.74 7.21 -5.60
N LEU A 86 -16.51 7.99 -4.56
CA LEU A 86 -15.21 8.16 -3.92
C LEU A 86 -14.94 7.09 -2.83
N GLN A 87 -15.98 6.33 -2.43
CA GLN A 87 -15.78 5.21 -1.51
C GLN A 87 -14.99 4.10 -2.21
N GLN A 88 -13.93 3.67 -1.57
CA GLN A 88 -13.27 2.44 -1.99
C GLN A 88 -14.26 1.28 -1.87
N PRO A 89 -14.28 0.33 -2.82
CA PRO A 89 -15.06 -0.89 -2.67
C PRO A 89 -14.70 -1.52 -1.32
N ALA A 90 -15.71 -1.95 -0.56
CA ALA A 90 -15.44 -2.68 0.67
C ALA A 90 -14.49 -3.84 0.34
N ALA A 91 -13.39 -3.94 1.09
CA ALA A 91 -12.46 -5.05 0.91
C ALA A 91 -13.25 -6.37 1.03
N PRO A 92 -12.97 -7.38 0.21
CA PRO A 92 -13.64 -8.66 0.31
C PRO A 92 -13.44 -9.22 1.73
N LEU A 93 -14.48 -9.88 2.28
CA LEU A 93 -14.38 -10.50 3.62
C LEU A 93 -13.24 -11.51 3.71
N LEU A 94 -12.92 -12.15 2.60
CA LEU A 94 -11.82 -13.11 2.47
C LEU A 94 -11.03 -12.83 1.20
N GLN A 95 -9.73 -12.66 1.36
CA GLN A 95 -8.78 -12.57 0.24
C GLN A 95 -7.62 -13.50 0.51
N SER A 96 -7.32 -14.38 -0.42
CA SER A 96 -6.16 -15.27 -0.38
C SER A 96 -5.14 -14.87 -1.44
N THR A 97 -3.88 -15.01 -1.13
CA THR A 97 -2.77 -14.82 -2.09
C THR A 97 -2.06 -16.17 -2.27
N ALA A 98 -2.10 -16.71 -3.46
CA ALA A 98 -1.40 -17.96 -3.78
C ALA A 98 0.13 -17.73 -3.80
N PRO A 99 0.97 -18.75 -3.58
CA PRO A 99 2.43 -18.58 -3.55
C PRO A 99 3.03 -17.94 -4.80
N ASP A 100 2.49 -18.23 -5.98
CA ASP A 100 2.89 -17.67 -7.27
C ASP A 100 2.45 -16.20 -7.46
N GLY A 101 1.49 -15.75 -6.65
CA GLY A 101 1.04 -14.34 -6.58
C GLY A 101 1.79 -13.49 -5.56
N GLN A 102 2.74 -14.06 -4.79
CA GLN A 102 3.50 -13.34 -3.78
C GLN A 102 4.73 -12.68 -4.42
N PRO A 103 4.82 -11.34 -4.49
CA PRO A 103 5.97 -10.69 -5.08
C PRO A 103 7.22 -10.88 -4.22
N VAL A 104 8.34 -11.20 -4.87
CA VAL A 104 9.67 -11.17 -4.26
C VAL A 104 10.18 -9.74 -4.35
N LEU A 105 10.26 -9.03 -3.23
CA LEU A 105 10.67 -7.63 -3.18
C LEU A 105 12.12 -7.44 -2.76
N TRP A 106 12.75 -8.48 -2.20
CA TRP A 106 14.18 -8.51 -1.93
C TRP A 106 14.79 -9.84 -2.35
N ASN A 107 15.98 -9.76 -2.97
CA ASN A 107 16.81 -10.91 -3.30
C ASN A 107 18.21 -10.68 -2.75
N GLY A 108 18.66 -11.56 -1.88
CA GLY A 108 20.01 -11.55 -1.35
C GLY A 108 21.03 -12.19 -2.30
N PRO A 109 22.31 -11.82 -2.20
CA PRO A 109 23.37 -12.34 -3.05
C PRO A 109 23.64 -13.85 -2.85
N GLY A 110 23.31 -14.41 -1.68
CA GLY A 110 23.43 -15.82 -1.35
C GLY A 110 22.16 -16.64 -1.65
N GLY A 111 21.12 -16.02 -2.23
CA GLY A 111 19.86 -16.65 -2.58
C GLY A 111 18.73 -16.45 -1.57
N GLY A 112 18.94 -15.61 -0.56
CA GLY A 112 17.90 -15.16 0.35
C GLY A 112 16.78 -14.40 -0.37
N ARG A 113 15.60 -14.37 0.23
CA ARG A 113 14.41 -13.73 -0.36
C ARG A 113 13.52 -13.10 0.69
N GLY A 114 12.97 -11.91 0.35
CA GLY A 114 11.88 -11.27 1.07
C GLY A 114 10.62 -11.27 0.20
N LEU A 115 9.57 -11.97 0.63
CA LEU A 115 8.30 -12.08 -0.06
C LEU A 115 7.22 -11.31 0.72
N LEU A 116 6.45 -10.50 0.02
CA LEU A 116 5.21 -9.94 0.56
C LEU A 116 4.10 -10.99 0.39
N VAL A 117 3.70 -11.62 1.49
CA VAL A 117 2.71 -12.70 1.48
C VAL A 117 1.30 -12.16 1.24
N THR A 118 0.93 -11.14 1.99
CA THR A 118 -0.36 -10.45 1.86
C THR A 118 -0.31 -9.14 2.64
N GLY A 119 -1.29 -8.28 2.46
CA GLY A 119 -1.39 -7.02 3.18
C GLY A 119 -2.81 -6.51 3.28
N ALA A 120 -3.03 -5.55 4.16
CA ALA A 120 -4.28 -4.82 4.32
C ALA A 120 -4.04 -3.34 3.98
N ALA A 121 -4.91 -2.79 3.13
CA ALA A 121 -4.88 -1.37 2.78
C ALA A 121 -5.33 -0.49 3.96
N PRO A 122 -5.04 0.82 3.93
CA PRO A 122 -5.55 1.76 4.92
C PRO A 122 -7.08 1.63 5.14
N PRO A 123 -7.61 1.93 6.33
CA PRO A 123 -6.94 2.61 7.46
C PRO A 123 -6.04 1.70 8.32
N VAL A 124 -6.05 0.41 8.09
CA VAL A 124 -5.17 -0.54 8.80
C VAL A 124 -4.03 -0.92 7.86
N GLY A 125 -3.01 -0.10 7.76
CA GLY A 125 -1.82 -0.46 7.00
C GLY A 125 -1.09 -1.64 7.67
N ALA A 126 -1.18 -2.83 7.08
CA ALA A 126 -0.50 -4.03 7.60
C ALA A 126 0.04 -4.86 6.44
N GLU A 127 1.26 -5.34 6.57
CA GLU A 127 1.92 -6.19 5.59
C GLU A 127 2.46 -7.44 6.28
N LEU A 128 2.15 -8.62 5.76
CA LEU A 128 2.71 -9.88 6.21
C LEU A 128 3.83 -10.29 5.25
N TRP A 129 5.02 -10.48 5.80
CA TRP A 129 6.23 -10.84 5.08
C TRP A 129 6.72 -12.23 5.46
N HIS A 130 7.35 -12.90 4.51
CA HIS A 130 8.11 -14.13 4.71
C HIS A 130 9.53 -13.92 4.20
N TRP A 131 10.51 -14.19 5.07
CA TRP A 131 11.91 -13.93 4.81
C TRP A 131 12.76 -15.17 4.95
N ARG A 132 13.72 -15.32 4.05
CA ARG A 132 14.79 -16.31 4.11
C ARG A 132 16.10 -15.60 3.89
N LEU A 133 17.06 -15.80 4.78
CA LEU A 133 18.42 -15.30 4.68
C LEU A 133 19.37 -16.48 4.61
N ALA A 134 20.18 -16.54 3.56
CA ALA A 134 21.29 -17.48 3.47
C ALA A 134 22.40 -17.11 4.49
N PRO A 135 23.34 -18.04 4.77
CA PRO A 135 24.47 -17.73 5.64
C PRO A 135 25.21 -16.45 5.25
N GLY A 136 25.45 -15.58 6.19
CA GLY A 136 26.17 -14.30 6.01
C GLY A 136 25.36 -13.19 5.34
N GLU A 137 24.11 -13.41 4.98
CA GLU A 137 23.26 -12.36 4.40
C GLU A 137 22.72 -11.40 5.43
N GLU A 138 22.59 -10.14 5.02
CA GLU A 138 22.00 -9.08 5.80
C GLU A 138 21.10 -8.21 4.89
N HIS A 139 19.90 -7.89 5.38
CA HIS A 139 18.98 -6.93 4.78
C HIS A 139 18.93 -5.67 5.64
N HIS A 140 19.16 -4.52 5.02
CA HIS A 140 19.05 -3.20 5.64
C HIS A 140 17.74 -2.54 5.19
N SER A 141 17.02 -1.96 6.14
CA SER A 141 15.83 -1.16 5.92
C SER A 141 16.05 0.26 6.44
N GLU A 142 15.67 1.24 5.63
CA GLU A 142 15.55 2.62 6.08
C GLU A 142 14.40 2.73 7.11
N ALA A 143 14.36 3.86 7.83
CA ALA A 143 13.27 4.16 8.75
C ALA A 143 11.95 4.28 7.99
N HIS A 144 10.92 3.58 8.44
CA HIS A 144 9.55 3.77 7.96
C HIS A 144 8.93 5.05 8.51
N VAL A 145 7.68 5.33 8.17
CA VAL A 145 6.93 6.48 8.72
C VAL A 145 6.83 6.37 10.25
N LEU A 146 6.82 7.52 10.91
CA LEU A 146 6.78 7.63 12.37
C LEU A 146 5.62 6.82 12.97
N GLY A 147 5.91 6.02 13.97
CA GLY A 147 4.94 5.17 14.66
C GLY A 147 4.76 3.77 14.02
N THR A 148 5.48 3.45 12.94
CA THR A 148 5.50 2.08 12.40
C THR A 148 6.06 1.10 13.44
N VAL A 149 5.36 -0.02 13.60
CA VAL A 149 5.75 -1.13 14.47
C VAL A 149 5.96 -2.38 13.63
N GLU A 150 6.99 -3.13 13.93
CA GLU A 150 7.20 -4.44 13.34
C GLU A 150 7.13 -5.55 14.40
N LEU A 151 6.53 -6.67 14.00
CA LEU A 151 6.44 -7.89 14.77
C LEU A 151 7.13 -9.00 14.00
N LEU A 152 8.04 -9.72 14.62
CA LEU A 152 8.81 -10.80 14.00
C LEU A 152 8.59 -12.11 14.75
N HIS A 153 8.65 -13.22 14.01
CA HIS A 153 8.71 -14.56 14.59
C HIS A 153 9.72 -15.41 13.83
N VAL A 154 10.74 -15.90 14.53
CA VAL A 154 11.79 -16.74 13.94
C VAL A 154 11.28 -18.17 13.79
N LEU A 155 11.11 -18.61 12.56
CA LEU A 155 10.59 -19.93 12.20
C LEU A 155 11.69 -20.99 12.20
N ARG A 156 12.92 -20.58 11.81
CA ARG A 156 14.08 -21.48 11.72
C ARG A 156 15.38 -20.70 11.86
N GLY A 157 16.37 -21.29 12.50
CA GLY A 157 17.72 -20.72 12.65
C GLY A 157 17.80 -19.67 13.76
N THR A 158 18.73 -18.74 13.61
CA THR A 158 19.00 -17.66 14.58
C THR A 158 19.17 -16.34 13.82
N LEU A 159 18.28 -15.40 14.09
CA LEU A 159 18.23 -14.07 13.46
C LEU A 159 18.89 -13.03 14.37
N ALA A 160 19.80 -12.23 13.83
CA ALA A 160 20.28 -11.00 14.49
C ALA A 160 19.47 -9.81 13.95
N VAL A 161 18.93 -8.98 14.84
CA VAL A 161 18.17 -7.77 14.49
C VAL A 161 18.83 -6.57 15.14
N THR A 162 19.10 -5.54 14.34
CA THR A 162 19.64 -4.26 14.81
C THR A 162 18.63 -3.15 14.56
N VAL A 163 18.32 -2.32 15.56
CA VAL A 163 17.43 -1.16 15.48
C VAL A 163 18.08 0.01 16.20
N GLY A 164 18.29 1.14 15.52
CA GLY A 164 18.87 2.33 16.12
C GLY A 164 20.21 2.08 16.81
N GLY A 165 21.02 1.13 16.31
CA GLY A 165 22.30 0.72 16.87
C GLY A 165 22.22 -0.28 18.04
N GLN A 166 21.05 -0.71 18.47
CA GLN A 166 20.86 -1.79 19.45
C GLN A 166 20.66 -3.11 18.72
N GLU A 167 21.38 -4.15 19.14
CA GLU A 167 21.27 -5.49 18.54
C GLU A 167 20.65 -6.49 19.51
N VAL A 168 19.83 -7.39 18.99
CA VAL A 168 19.33 -8.58 19.67
C VAL A 168 19.50 -9.80 18.78
N VAL A 169 19.83 -10.93 19.38
CA VAL A 169 19.94 -12.23 18.69
C VAL A 169 18.76 -13.10 19.11
N LEU A 170 18.02 -13.60 18.14
CA LEU A 170 16.75 -14.31 18.33
C LEU A 170 16.89 -15.76 17.82
N PRO A 171 16.95 -16.76 18.69
CA PRO A 171 16.84 -18.16 18.28
C PRO A 171 15.47 -18.51 17.74
N GLN A 172 15.37 -19.65 17.07
CA GLN A 172 14.11 -20.23 16.61
C GLN A 172 13.03 -20.21 17.71
N GLY A 173 11.80 -19.84 17.33
CA GLY A 173 10.63 -19.75 18.21
C GLY A 173 10.50 -18.42 18.94
N TYR A 174 11.50 -17.56 18.89
CA TYR A 174 11.42 -16.23 19.52
C TYR A 174 10.61 -15.26 18.68
N GLY A 175 9.86 -14.41 19.38
CA GLY A 175 9.17 -13.25 18.79
C GLY A 175 9.86 -11.95 19.22
N LEU A 176 9.78 -10.93 18.35
CA LEU A 176 10.26 -9.57 18.64
C LEU A 176 9.16 -8.58 18.26
N ARG A 177 8.99 -7.54 19.09
CA ARG A 177 8.32 -6.29 18.71
C ARG A 177 9.36 -5.19 18.65
N MET A 178 9.44 -4.47 17.56
CA MET A 178 10.38 -3.37 17.39
C MET A 178 9.73 -2.12 16.81
N ALA A 179 10.40 -0.97 16.98
CA ALA A 179 10.08 0.27 16.32
C ALA A 179 10.62 0.24 14.90
N GLY A 180 9.74 0.24 13.88
CA GLY A 180 10.11 0.26 12.47
C GLY A 180 10.42 1.66 11.93
N ASP A 181 10.15 2.70 12.70
CA ASP A 181 10.45 4.10 12.37
C ASP A 181 11.89 4.53 12.67
N HIS A 182 12.78 3.57 12.85
CA HIS A 182 14.22 3.75 12.98
C HIS A 182 14.94 2.90 11.93
N PRO A 183 16.14 3.30 11.45
CA PRO A 183 16.96 2.45 10.59
C PRO A 183 17.23 1.12 11.29
N HIS A 184 17.06 0.01 10.57
CA HIS A 184 17.19 -1.32 11.14
C HIS A 184 17.72 -2.33 10.14
N SER A 185 18.23 -3.47 10.63
CA SER A 185 18.70 -4.56 9.78
C SER A 185 18.38 -5.92 10.37
N TYR A 186 18.35 -6.91 9.47
CA TYR A 186 18.14 -8.32 9.77
C TYR A 186 19.29 -9.12 9.19
N ALA A 187 20.02 -9.84 10.02
CA ALA A 187 21.22 -10.54 9.61
C ALA A 187 21.20 -12.02 10.00
N ASN A 188 21.66 -12.85 9.09
CA ASN A 188 22.03 -14.23 9.36
C ASN A 188 23.54 -14.33 9.57
N ARG A 189 23.99 -14.41 10.82
CA ARG A 189 25.40 -14.54 11.19
C ARG A 189 25.82 -16.00 11.45
N THR A 190 25.01 -16.96 11.01
CA THR A 190 25.25 -18.39 11.22
C THR A 190 25.57 -19.10 9.91
N GLU A 191 25.98 -20.35 9.99
CA GLU A 191 26.27 -21.23 8.85
C GLU A 191 25.00 -21.91 8.27
N SER A 192 23.84 -21.70 8.87
CA SER A 192 22.57 -22.29 8.44
C SER A 192 21.60 -21.21 7.98
N GLU A 193 20.68 -21.58 7.08
CA GLU A 193 19.62 -20.68 6.63
C GLU A 193 18.74 -20.21 7.82
N VAL A 194 18.37 -18.94 7.80
CA VAL A 194 17.41 -18.33 8.73
C VAL A 194 16.11 -18.07 7.98
N GLU A 195 14.99 -18.42 8.62
CA GLU A 195 13.64 -18.19 8.12
C GLU A 195 12.80 -17.51 9.20
N TYR A 196 12.13 -16.42 8.85
CA TYR A 196 11.25 -15.71 9.77
C TYR A 196 10.04 -15.08 9.04
N SER A 197 8.96 -14.91 9.77
CA SER A 197 7.83 -14.08 9.33
C SER A 197 7.89 -12.72 10.02
N GLY A 198 7.46 -11.69 9.30
CA GLY A 198 7.36 -10.33 9.82
C GLY A 198 6.01 -9.72 9.50
N VAL A 199 5.49 -8.91 10.40
CA VAL A 199 4.32 -8.05 10.16
C VAL A 199 4.77 -6.61 10.36
N VAL A 200 4.59 -5.79 9.32
CA VAL A 200 4.79 -4.33 9.38
C VAL A 200 3.42 -3.68 9.58
N LEU A 201 3.28 -2.91 10.65
CA LEU A 201 2.07 -2.17 10.99
C LEU A 201 2.32 -0.68 10.78
N VAL A 202 1.74 -0.13 9.72
CA VAL A 202 1.88 1.28 9.36
C VAL A 202 0.71 2.06 9.96
N PRO A 203 0.96 3.11 10.76
CA PRO A 203 -0.13 3.92 11.32
C PRO A 203 -0.91 4.62 10.21
N PRO A 204 -2.21 4.88 10.39
CA PRO A 204 -2.98 5.67 9.46
C PRO A 204 -2.38 7.08 9.37
N HIS A 205 -2.30 7.61 8.16
CA HIS A 205 -1.94 9.01 7.96
C HIS A 205 -2.99 9.90 8.59
N GLY A 206 -2.57 10.79 9.47
CA GLY A 206 -3.43 11.78 10.12
C GLY A 206 -3.78 12.93 9.17
#